data_534c59b687e85113862fd4abefb654d8
#
_entry.id   534c59b687e85113862fd4abefb654d8
#
_cell.length_a   1.000
_cell.length_b   1.000
_cell.length_c   1.000
_cell.angle_alpha   90.00
_cell.angle_beta   90.00
_cell.angle_gamma   90.00
#
_symmetry.space_group_name_H-M   'P 1'
#
loop_
_entity.id
_entity.type
_entity.pdbx_description
1 polymer ?
#
loop_
_entity_poly.entity_id
_entity_poly.type
_entity_poly.pdbx_seq_one_letter_code
_entity_poly.pdbx_strand_id
1 'polypeptide(L)'
;RKLGRAEITEAEAKALANQGKPIVWIDGGLHANEVVGAQQLIETLYELASKNDEETLRILDEVIILLVHVNPDGMEIMSNWYMLPSEKTKRNKNIPVLYQKYVGHDNNRDFFMNNMQESTNISMQQYVEWMPQIIYNHHQSGPAGTVVAGPPYRDPFNHVFDPLIITGLDAVGAAMINRLHQEDKPGFARLDGSVFSTWWN
;
A
#
# COMPACT_ATOMS: atom_id res chain seq x y z
N ARG A 1 -17.19 4.50 -10.35
CA ARG A 1 -17.25 5.99 -10.54
C ARG A 1 -18.57 6.59 -10.05
N LYS A 2 -19.74 6.10 -10.48
CA LYS A 2 -21.03 6.68 -10.03
C LYS A 2 -21.19 6.65 -8.52
N LEU A 3 -20.87 5.53 -7.88
CA LEU A 3 -20.90 5.38 -6.42
C LEU A 3 -19.93 6.34 -5.73
N GLY A 4 -18.68 6.38 -6.17
CA GLY A 4 -17.65 7.22 -5.54
C GLY A 4 -17.88 8.72 -5.68
N ARG A 5 -18.69 9.16 -6.65
CA ARG A 5 -19.05 10.56 -6.83
C ARG A 5 -20.36 10.97 -6.14
N ALA A 6 -21.09 10.00 -5.59
CA ALA A 6 -22.40 10.23 -4.99
C ALA A 6 -23.42 10.98 -5.89
N GLU A 7 -23.32 10.76 -7.21
CA GLU A 7 -24.18 11.42 -8.23
C GLU A 7 -25.41 10.60 -8.58
N ILE A 8 -25.85 9.75 -7.64
CA ILE A 8 -26.94 8.79 -7.84
C ILE A 8 -27.83 8.69 -6.59
N THR A 9 -29.03 8.20 -6.75
CA THR A 9 -29.93 7.94 -5.64
C THR A 9 -29.43 6.80 -4.75
N GLU A 10 -29.91 6.74 -3.50
CA GLU A 10 -29.57 5.65 -2.58
C GLU A 10 -29.98 4.26 -3.12
N ALA A 11 -31.13 4.17 -3.80
CA ALA A 11 -31.60 2.93 -4.39
C ALA A 11 -30.68 2.44 -5.53
N GLU A 12 -30.24 3.36 -6.39
CA GLU A 12 -29.26 3.06 -7.44
C GLU A 12 -27.91 2.69 -6.86
N ALA A 13 -27.47 3.37 -5.79
CA ALA A 13 -26.23 3.07 -5.09
C ALA A 13 -26.25 1.64 -4.54
N LYS A 14 -27.31 1.23 -3.87
CA LYS A 14 -27.49 -0.14 -3.36
C LYS A 14 -27.50 -1.18 -4.49
N ALA A 15 -28.20 -0.90 -5.59
CA ALA A 15 -28.24 -1.79 -6.73
C ALA A 15 -26.85 -1.98 -7.37
N LEU A 16 -26.08 -0.91 -7.53
CA LEU A 16 -24.71 -0.97 -8.07
C LEU A 16 -23.75 -1.66 -7.10
N ALA A 17 -23.87 -1.40 -5.79
CA ALA A 17 -23.04 -2.05 -4.79
C ALA A 17 -23.23 -3.58 -4.77
N ASN A 18 -24.47 -4.04 -4.96
CA ASN A 18 -24.78 -5.47 -5.03
C ASN A 18 -24.26 -6.16 -6.30
N GLN A 19 -23.97 -5.41 -7.35
CA GLN A 19 -23.45 -5.93 -8.62
C GLN A 19 -21.94 -5.78 -8.75
N GLY A 20 -21.36 -4.82 -8.02
CA GLY A 20 -19.95 -4.51 -8.06
C GLY A 20 -19.10 -5.43 -7.18
N LYS A 21 -17.78 -5.42 -7.46
CA LYS A 21 -16.78 -6.03 -6.58
C LYS A 21 -16.03 -4.92 -5.84
N PRO A 22 -15.69 -5.11 -4.56
CA PRO A 22 -14.80 -4.19 -3.87
C PRO A 22 -13.42 -4.17 -4.54
N ILE A 23 -12.77 -3.03 -4.47
CA ILE A 23 -11.46 -2.80 -5.06
C ILE A 23 -10.46 -2.64 -3.92
N VAL A 24 -9.38 -3.41 -3.98
CA VAL A 24 -8.25 -3.33 -3.07
C VAL A 24 -7.03 -2.87 -3.86
N TRP A 25 -6.46 -1.77 -3.46
CA TRP A 25 -5.21 -1.23 -4.00
C TRP A 25 -4.05 -1.67 -3.11
N ILE A 26 -3.06 -2.28 -3.70
CA ILE A 26 -1.83 -2.68 -3.02
C ILE A 26 -0.67 -2.09 -3.79
N ASP A 27 0.08 -1.21 -3.16
CA ASP A 27 1.26 -0.65 -3.79
C ASP A 27 2.55 -0.88 -2.99
N GLY A 28 3.67 -0.69 -3.68
CA GLY A 28 4.99 -0.77 -3.10
C GLY A 28 6.01 -0.04 -3.96
N GLY A 29 7.18 0.19 -3.40
CA GLY A 29 8.27 0.85 -4.11
C GLY A 29 8.11 2.36 -4.27
N LEU A 30 7.26 3.00 -3.48
CA LEU A 30 7.16 4.46 -3.38
C LEU A 30 8.52 5.05 -3.02
N HIS A 31 9.12 4.59 -1.93
CA HIS A 31 10.52 4.80 -1.63
C HIS A 31 11.34 3.67 -2.26
N ALA A 32 12.12 3.99 -3.29
CA ALA A 32 12.78 2.96 -4.09
C ALA A 32 13.86 2.16 -3.34
N ASN A 33 14.40 2.67 -2.24
CA ASN A 33 15.32 1.95 -1.36
C ASN A 33 14.63 0.99 -0.39
N GLU A 34 13.31 1.00 -0.33
CA GLU A 34 12.47 0.07 0.42
C GLU A 34 12.06 -1.11 -0.48
N VAL A 35 13.06 -1.87 -0.90
CA VAL A 35 12.96 -2.84 -2.01
C VAL A 35 11.98 -4.00 -1.78
N VAL A 36 11.70 -4.35 -0.51
CA VAL A 36 10.80 -5.47 -0.19
C VAL A 36 9.37 -5.20 -0.66
N GLY A 37 8.90 -3.95 -0.57
CA GLY A 37 7.57 -3.59 -1.07
C GLY A 37 7.38 -3.89 -2.56
N ALA A 38 8.39 -3.59 -3.38
CA ALA A 38 8.36 -3.91 -4.80
C ALA A 38 8.47 -5.42 -5.08
N GLN A 39 9.33 -6.12 -4.35
CA GLN A 39 9.49 -7.58 -4.48
C GLN A 39 8.21 -8.32 -4.06
N GLN A 40 7.57 -7.89 -2.99
CA GLN A 40 6.31 -8.45 -2.51
C GLN A 40 5.19 -8.35 -3.56
N LEU A 41 5.13 -7.29 -4.38
CA LEU A 41 4.13 -7.19 -5.44
C LEU A 41 4.27 -8.31 -6.47
N ILE A 42 5.49 -8.66 -6.85
CA ILE A 42 5.77 -9.74 -7.81
C ILE A 42 5.36 -11.09 -7.22
N GLU A 43 5.74 -11.34 -5.96
CA GLU A 43 5.37 -12.56 -5.26
C GLU A 43 3.86 -12.68 -5.10
N THR A 44 3.20 -11.60 -4.70
CA THR A 44 1.73 -11.55 -4.56
C THR A 44 1.05 -11.85 -5.89
N LEU A 45 1.53 -11.27 -6.99
CA LEU A 45 0.99 -11.55 -8.32
C LEU A 45 1.15 -13.03 -8.68
N TYR A 46 2.33 -13.59 -8.44
CA TYR A 46 2.61 -15.00 -8.71
C TYR A 46 1.68 -15.92 -7.90
N GLU A 47 1.57 -15.68 -6.59
CA GLU A 47 0.69 -16.44 -5.70
C GLU A 47 -0.78 -16.40 -6.16
N LEU A 48 -1.30 -15.22 -6.43
CA LEU A 48 -2.68 -15.04 -6.89
C LEU A 48 -2.93 -15.67 -8.28
N ALA A 49 -1.94 -15.65 -9.18
CA ALA A 49 -2.10 -16.16 -10.53
C ALA A 49 -1.87 -17.68 -10.65
N SER A 50 -1.16 -18.29 -9.71
CA SER A 50 -0.76 -19.71 -9.79
C SER A 50 -1.51 -20.63 -8.84
N LYS A 51 -2.04 -20.11 -7.74
CA LYS A 51 -2.81 -20.89 -6.77
C LYS A 51 -4.24 -21.16 -7.26
N ASN A 52 -4.73 -22.35 -6.94
CA ASN A 52 -6.09 -22.78 -7.26
C ASN A 52 -6.86 -23.34 -6.06
N ASP A 53 -6.40 -23.02 -4.84
CA ASP A 53 -7.13 -23.34 -3.64
C ASP A 53 -8.42 -22.50 -3.52
N GLU A 54 -9.36 -22.99 -2.73
CA GLU A 54 -10.69 -22.39 -2.58
C GLU A 54 -10.62 -20.93 -2.12
N GLU A 55 -9.73 -20.60 -1.21
CA GLU A 55 -9.60 -19.24 -0.68
C GLU A 55 -9.10 -18.26 -1.76
N THR A 56 -8.06 -18.65 -2.51
CA THR A 56 -7.51 -17.82 -3.59
C THR A 56 -8.54 -17.58 -4.67
N LEU A 57 -9.25 -18.64 -5.11
CA LEU A 57 -10.27 -18.52 -6.14
C LEU A 57 -11.44 -17.64 -5.67
N ARG A 58 -11.89 -17.78 -4.40
CA ARG A 58 -12.91 -16.93 -3.81
C ARG A 58 -12.50 -15.46 -3.80
N ILE A 59 -11.26 -15.16 -3.38
CA ILE A 59 -10.75 -13.79 -3.37
C ILE A 59 -10.77 -13.19 -4.79
N LEU A 60 -10.28 -13.92 -5.78
CA LEU A 60 -10.25 -13.47 -7.17
C LEU A 60 -11.65 -13.30 -7.77
N ASP A 61 -12.61 -14.10 -7.32
CA ASP A 61 -14.00 -13.95 -7.75
C ASP A 61 -14.69 -12.75 -7.10
N GLU A 62 -14.44 -12.48 -5.83
CA GLU A 62 -15.14 -11.46 -5.05
C GLU A 62 -14.48 -10.07 -5.09
N VAL A 63 -13.18 -9.97 -5.36
CA VAL A 63 -12.39 -8.74 -5.19
C VAL A 63 -11.61 -8.39 -6.45
N ILE A 64 -11.56 -7.09 -6.78
CA ILE A 64 -10.61 -6.56 -7.77
C ILE A 64 -9.35 -6.13 -7.02
N ILE A 65 -8.22 -6.73 -7.33
CA ILE A 65 -6.93 -6.39 -6.72
C ILE A 65 -6.08 -5.63 -7.73
N LEU A 66 -5.67 -4.43 -7.35
CA LEU A 66 -4.76 -3.59 -8.14
C LEU A 66 -3.37 -3.62 -7.50
N LEU A 67 -2.41 -4.22 -8.19
CA LEU A 67 -1.02 -4.27 -7.78
C LEU A 67 -0.23 -3.19 -8.51
N VAL A 68 0.37 -2.25 -7.79
CA VAL A 68 0.97 -1.05 -8.39
C VAL A 68 2.38 -0.80 -7.86
N HIS A 69 3.33 -0.67 -8.77
CA HIS A 69 4.67 -0.16 -8.45
C HIS A 69 4.67 1.37 -8.66
N VAL A 70 4.88 2.12 -7.57
CA VAL A 70 4.64 3.58 -7.58
C VAL A 70 5.79 4.36 -8.21
N ASN A 71 7.04 3.95 -7.98
CA ASN A 71 8.23 4.69 -8.43
C ASN A 71 9.18 3.79 -9.25
N PRO A 72 8.82 3.45 -10.49
CA PRO A 72 9.65 2.57 -11.34
C PRO A 72 10.99 3.21 -11.72
N ASP A 73 11.05 4.51 -11.94
CA ASP A 73 12.30 5.24 -12.22
C ASP A 73 13.27 5.17 -11.04
N GLY A 74 12.77 5.35 -9.83
CA GLY A 74 13.57 5.20 -8.61
C GLY A 74 14.08 3.76 -8.42
N MET A 75 13.26 2.77 -8.76
CA MET A 75 13.66 1.36 -8.73
C MET A 75 14.82 1.09 -9.70
N GLU A 76 14.77 1.64 -10.91
CA GLU A 76 15.86 1.51 -11.88
C GLU A 76 17.16 2.11 -11.34
N ILE A 77 17.11 3.32 -10.77
CA ILE A 77 18.26 3.97 -10.14
C ILE A 77 18.83 3.09 -9.02
N MET A 78 17.98 2.59 -8.13
CA MET A 78 18.40 1.72 -7.02
C MET A 78 19.01 0.40 -7.50
N SER A 79 18.40 -0.22 -8.48
CA SER A 79 18.87 -1.50 -9.04
C SER A 79 20.23 -1.34 -9.71
N ASN A 80 20.39 -0.30 -10.51
CA ASN A 80 21.64 0.02 -11.18
C ASN A 80 22.76 0.29 -10.16
N TRP A 81 22.50 1.09 -9.13
CA TRP A 81 23.44 1.33 -8.04
C TRP A 81 23.83 0.03 -7.32
N TYR A 82 22.87 -0.75 -6.91
CA TYR A 82 23.11 -2.00 -6.18
C TYR A 82 23.95 -2.97 -6.98
N MET A 83 23.77 -3.00 -8.30
CA MET A 83 24.48 -3.94 -9.20
C MET A 83 25.85 -3.45 -9.66
N LEU A 84 26.24 -2.19 -9.40
CA LEU A 84 27.56 -1.67 -9.79
C LEU A 84 28.75 -2.50 -9.28
N PRO A 85 28.80 -2.91 -8.00
CA PRO A 85 29.89 -3.78 -7.57
C PRO A 85 29.72 -5.20 -8.10
N SER A 86 30.76 -5.74 -8.77
CA SER A 86 30.80 -7.13 -9.22
C SER A 86 30.73 -8.10 -8.03
N GLU A 87 31.43 -7.76 -6.95
CA GLU A 87 31.41 -8.55 -5.71
C GLU A 87 30.12 -8.29 -4.92
N LYS A 88 29.35 -9.34 -4.68
CA LYS A 88 28.08 -9.26 -3.94
C LYS A 88 28.22 -8.68 -2.53
N THR A 89 29.34 -8.95 -1.86
CA THR A 89 29.61 -8.46 -0.49
C THR A 89 29.85 -6.95 -0.40
N LYS A 90 30.14 -6.30 -1.52
CA LYS A 90 30.30 -4.83 -1.60
C LYS A 90 29.04 -4.10 -1.97
N ARG A 91 27.97 -4.82 -2.34
CA ARG A 91 26.69 -4.25 -2.70
C ARG A 91 25.97 -3.68 -1.49
N ASN A 92 25.39 -2.50 -1.64
CA ASN A 92 24.60 -1.86 -0.59
C ASN A 92 23.51 -0.98 -1.19
N LYS A 93 22.53 -0.65 -0.37
CA LYS A 93 21.37 0.19 -0.78
C LYS A 93 21.57 1.69 -0.49
N ASN A 94 22.75 2.10 -0.06
CA ASN A 94 23.03 3.49 0.29
C ASN A 94 23.41 4.29 -0.95
N ILE A 95 22.41 4.58 -1.76
CA ILE A 95 22.58 5.38 -2.96
C ILE A 95 22.96 6.83 -2.61
N PRO A 96 23.96 7.45 -3.28
CA PRO A 96 24.43 8.79 -2.95
C PRO A 96 23.57 9.92 -3.52
N VAL A 97 22.51 9.59 -4.24
CA VAL A 97 21.55 10.54 -4.82
C VAL A 97 20.15 10.19 -4.36
N LEU A 98 19.23 11.13 -4.49
CA LEU A 98 17.81 10.83 -4.23
C LEU A 98 17.26 9.90 -5.32
N TYR A 99 16.40 9.00 -4.92
CA TYR A 99 15.74 8.04 -5.82
C TYR A 99 14.47 8.60 -6.46
N GLN A 100 14.12 9.85 -6.20
CA GLN A 100 13.14 10.60 -6.98
C GLN A 100 13.87 11.22 -8.18
N LYS A 101 13.70 10.62 -9.34
CA LYS A 101 14.53 10.89 -10.51
C LYS A 101 14.52 12.36 -10.98
N TYR A 102 13.39 13.02 -10.85
CA TYR A 102 13.16 14.33 -11.46
C TYR A 102 13.15 15.47 -10.46
N VAL A 103 13.02 15.21 -9.18
CA VAL A 103 12.92 16.22 -8.13
C VAL A 103 13.65 15.81 -6.86
N GLY A 104 14.20 16.79 -6.14
CA GLY A 104 14.87 16.60 -4.87
C GLY A 104 13.92 16.62 -3.68
N HIS A 105 12.80 15.93 -3.77
CA HIS A 105 11.75 15.93 -2.73
C HIS A 105 11.20 14.51 -2.53
N ASP A 106 10.84 14.18 -1.29
CA ASP A 106 10.23 12.91 -0.95
C ASP A 106 8.81 12.83 -1.57
N ASN A 107 8.59 11.83 -2.44
CA ASN A 107 7.31 11.61 -3.09
C ASN A 107 6.18 11.28 -2.10
N ASN A 108 6.52 10.70 -0.93
CA ASN A 108 5.56 10.51 0.16
C ASN A 108 5.25 11.78 0.96
N ARG A 109 5.68 12.93 0.49
CA ARG A 109 5.34 14.26 1.02
C ARG A 109 4.71 15.15 -0.04
N ASP A 110 4.22 14.55 -1.14
CA ASP A 110 3.68 15.29 -2.27
C ASP A 110 2.19 15.04 -2.55
N PHE A 111 1.59 14.01 -1.98
CA PHE A 111 0.18 13.63 -2.27
C PHE A 111 -0.85 14.73 -1.95
N PHE A 112 -0.55 15.64 -1.05
CA PHE A 112 -1.41 16.79 -0.78
C PHE A 112 -1.24 17.93 -1.79
N MET A 113 -0.12 17.98 -2.52
CA MET A 113 0.20 19.00 -3.52
C MET A 113 0.11 18.47 -4.95
N ASN A 114 0.47 17.20 -5.15
CA ASN A 114 0.55 16.55 -6.47
C ASN A 114 1.43 17.31 -7.47
N ASN A 115 2.61 17.74 -7.05
CA ASN A 115 3.59 18.42 -7.91
C ASN A 115 4.46 17.45 -8.71
N MET A 116 4.61 16.23 -8.20
CA MET A 116 5.39 15.17 -8.86
C MET A 116 4.48 14.34 -9.76
N GLN A 117 5.06 13.82 -10.84
CA GLN A 117 4.30 13.00 -11.79
C GLN A 117 3.80 11.70 -11.16
N GLU A 118 4.61 11.09 -10.30
CA GLU A 118 4.25 9.86 -9.58
C GLU A 118 3.02 10.06 -8.70
N SER A 119 3.05 11.07 -7.82
CA SER A 119 1.92 11.37 -6.94
C SER A 119 0.67 11.80 -7.70
N THR A 120 0.83 12.58 -8.78
CA THR A 120 -0.28 12.96 -9.66
C THR A 120 -0.92 11.72 -10.30
N ASN A 121 -0.11 10.83 -10.87
CA ASN A 121 -0.62 9.61 -11.51
C ASN A 121 -1.33 8.70 -10.50
N ILE A 122 -0.75 8.49 -9.33
CA ILE A 122 -1.34 7.65 -8.28
C ILE A 122 -2.65 8.27 -7.78
N SER A 123 -2.67 9.57 -7.48
CA SER A 123 -3.88 10.27 -7.04
C SER A 123 -5.00 10.19 -8.07
N MET A 124 -4.68 10.31 -9.35
CA MET A 124 -5.66 10.12 -10.43
C MET A 124 -6.24 8.71 -10.43
N GLN A 125 -5.41 7.68 -10.27
CA GLN A 125 -5.87 6.31 -10.23
C GLN A 125 -6.70 6.01 -8.98
N GLN A 126 -6.22 6.44 -7.81
CA GLN A 126 -6.90 6.15 -6.54
C GLN A 126 -8.19 6.93 -6.36
N TYR A 127 -8.21 8.22 -6.66
CA TYR A 127 -9.34 9.09 -6.28
C TYR A 127 -10.26 9.48 -7.44
N VAL A 128 -9.89 9.19 -8.68
CA VAL A 128 -10.71 9.54 -9.84
C VAL A 128 -11.13 8.30 -10.65
N GLU A 129 -10.19 7.39 -10.90
CA GLU A 129 -10.44 6.27 -11.81
C GLU A 129 -11.03 5.04 -11.09
N TRP A 130 -10.37 4.55 -10.04
CA TRP A 130 -10.71 3.29 -9.39
C TRP A 130 -11.46 3.44 -8.07
N MET A 131 -11.15 4.45 -7.26
CA MET A 131 -11.77 4.69 -5.95
C MET A 131 -11.80 3.43 -5.07
N PRO A 132 -10.65 2.84 -4.75
CA PRO A 132 -10.58 1.61 -3.98
C PRO A 132 -11.16 1.78 -2.57
N GLN A 133 -11.77 0.71 -2.04
CA GLN A 133 -12.31 0.67 -0.69
C GLN A 133 -11.21 0.45 0.35
N ILE A 134 -10.11 -0.19 -0.06
CA ILE A 134 -8.93 -0.40 0.78
C ILE A 134 -7.70 0.04 -0.03
N ILE A 135 -6.86 0.86 0.59
CA ILE A 135 -5.53 1.22 0.08
C ILE A 135 -4.50 0.68 1.06
N TYR A 136 -3.63 -0.20 0.56
CA TYR A 136 -2.46 -0.70 1.27
C TYR A 136 -1.20 -0.15 0.61
N ASN A 137 -0.58 0.83 1.26
CA ASN A 137 0.68 1.42 0.83
C ASN A 137 1.81 0.79 1.63
N HIS A 138 2.68 0.04 0.96
CA HIS A 138 3.72 -0.75 1.61
C HIS A 138 5.01 0.04 1.76
N HIS A 139 5.44 0.23 3.00
CA HIS A 139 6.72 0.80 3.39
C HIS A 139 7.61 -0.21 4.11
N GLN A 140 8.90 0.07 4.15
CA GLN A 140 9.89 -0.69 4.92
C GLN A 140 10.37 0.13 6.12
N SER A 141 9.51 0.39 7.04
CA SER A 141 9.83 0.98 8.33
C SER A 141 8.92 0.36 9.37
N GLY A 142 9.29 0.41 10.61
CA GLY A 142 8.46 -0.13 11.68
C GLY A 142 9.21 -0.25 12.98
N PRO A 143 8.52 -0.60 14.06
CA PRO A 143 9.16 -0.81 15.34
C PRO A 143 10.25 -1.87 15.26
N ALA A 144 11.33 -1.69 16.00
CA ALA A 144 12.39 -2.68 16.08
C ALA A 144 11.83 -4.04 16.53
N GLY A 145 12.22 -5.11 15.83
CA GLY A 145 11.76 -6.47 16.14
C GLY A 145 10.43 -6.86 15.51
N THR A 146 9.81 -5.99 14.71
CA THR A 146 8.61 -6.34 13.94
C THR A 146 8.96 -6.85 12.55
N VAL A 147 8.13 -7.73 12.02
CA VAL A 147 8.16 -8.18 10.63
C VAL A 147 7.15 -7.40 9.81
N VAL A 148 5.95 -7.21 10.34
CA VAL A 148 4.88 -6.41 9.73
C VAL A 148 4.27 -5.50 10.78
N ALA A 149 4.14 -4.22 10.47
CA ALA A 149 3.30 -3.30 11.22
C ALA A 149 2.01 -3.06 10.43
N GLY A 150 0.88 -3.27 11.06
CA GLY A 150 -0.44 -3.08 10.48
C GLY A 150 -1.33 -2.16 11.31
N PRO A 151 -2.47 -1.74 10.77
CA PRO A 151 -3.37 -0.84 11.47
C PRO A 151 -3.94 -1.46 12.77
N PRO A 152 -4.40 -0.62 13.71
CA PRO A 152 -4.24 0.82 13.73
C PRO A 152 -2.80 1.22 14.07
N TYR A 153 -2.31 2.29 13.45
CA TYR A 153 -0.90 2.70 13.61
C TYR A 153 -0.69 3.65 14.77
N ARG A 154 -1.74 4.28 15.28
CA ARG A 154 -1.64 5.31 16.31
C ARG A 154 -2.95 5.48 17.07
N ASP A 155 -2.83 6.10 18.24
CA ASP A 155 -3.91 6.59 19.06
C ASP A 155 -3.40 7.87 19.80
N PRO A 156 -4.08 9.03 19.67
CA PRO A 156 -5.30 9.27 18.90
C PRO A 156 -5.04 9.39 17.40
N PHE A 157 -6.04 9.05 16.61
CA PHE A 157 -6.07 9.30 15.17
C PHE A 157 -6.20 10.79 14.84
N ASN A 158 -5.93 11.15 13.58
CA ASN A 158 -6.22 12.47 13.09
C ASN A 158 -7.72 12.74 13.19
N HIS A 159 -8.09 13.84 13.86
CA HIS A 159 -9.48 14.20 14.15
C HIS A 159 -10.34 14.56 12.92
N VAL A 160 -9.73 14.71 11.75
CA VAL A 160 -10.46 14.93 10.49
C VAL A 160 -10.93 13.63 9.83
N PHE A 161 -10.50 12.48 10.32
CA PHE A 161 -10.94 11.20 9.78
C PHE A 161 -12.38 10.89 10.19
N ASP A 162 -13.14 10.41 9.22
CA ASP A 162 -14.45 9.84 9.50
C ASP A 162 -14.30 8.62 10.44
N PRO A 163 -15.16 8.48 11.48
CA PRO A 163 -15.09 7.33 12.39
C PRO A 163 -15.17 5.96 11.70
N LEU A 164 -15.80 5.87 10.53
CA LEU A 164 -15.86 4.64 9.74
C LEU A 164 -14.49 4.24 9.16
N ILE A 165 -13.60 5.19 8.89
CA ILE A 165 -12.23 4.89 8.47
C ILE A 165 -11.49 4.21 9.62
N ILE A 166 -11.64 4.72 10.84
CA ILE A 166 -10.96 4.18 12.04
C ILE A 166 -11.42 2.77 12.33
N THR A 167 -12.74 2.54 12.35
CA THR A 167 -13.28 1.19 12.57
C THR A 167 -12.93 0.22 11.44
N GLY A 168 -12.82 0.71 10.21
CA GLY A 168 -12.33 -0.06 9.07
C GLY A 168 -10.86 -0.47 9.24
N LEU A 169 -10.00 0.44 9.69
CA LEU A 169 -8.60 0.15 10.00
C LEU A 169 -8.47 -0.89 11.12
N ASP A 170 -9.28 -0.77 12.18
CA ASP A 170 -9.31 -1.77 13.26
C ASP A 170 -9.70 -3.15 12.74
N ALA A 171 -10.71 -3.24 11.88
CA ALA A 171 -11.15 -4.49 11.29
C ALA A 171 -10.06 -5.14 10.41
N VAL A 172 -9.37 -4.36 9.58
CA VAL A 172 -8.24 -4.84 8.76
C VAL A 172 -7.09 -5.33 9.65
N GLY A 173 -6.70 -4.54 10.65
CA GLY A 173 -5.63 -4.92 11.57
C GLY A 173 -5.94 -6.20 12.35
N ALA A 174 -7.18 -6.36 12.80
CA ALA A 174 -7.62 -7.59 13.48
C ALA A 174 -7.58 -8.80 12.55
N ALA A 175 -7.99 -8.66 11.29
CA ALA A 175 -7.93 -9.72 10.30
C ALA A 175 -6.48 -10.13 10.00
N MET A 176 -5.58 -9.16 9.83
CA MET A 176 -4.16 -9.43 9.57
C MET A 176 -3.49 -10.18 10.73
N ILE A 177 -3.67 -9.73 11.97
CA ILE A 177 -3.05 -10.38 13.12
C ILE A 177 -3.59 -11.79 13.35
N ASN A 178 -4.90 -11.99 13.18
CA ASN A 178 -5.51 -13.30 13.32
C ASN A 178 -4.97 -14.27 12.26
N ARG A 179 -4.84 -13.82 11.02
CA ARG A 179 -4.30 -14.66 9.94
C ARG A 179 -2.85 -15.05 10.21
N LEU A 180 -2.01 -14.13 10.61
CA LEU A 180 -0.62 -14.40 10.91
C LEU A 180 -0.47 -15.37 12.09
N HIS A 181 -1.31 -15.26 13.13
CA HIS A 181 -1.33 -16.21 14.24
C HIS A 181 -1.79 -17.61 13.80
N GLN A 182 -2.80 -17.70 12.94
CA GLN A 182 -3.26 -19.00 12.41
C GLN A 182 -2.20 -19.72 11.58
N GLU A 183 -1.29 -18.96 10.98
CA GLU A 183 -0.19 -19.49 10.17
C GLU A 183 1.14 -19.59 10.92
N ASP A 184 1.14 -19.46 12.25
CA ASP A 184 2.34 -19.48 13.10
C ASP A 184 3.43 -18.47 12.64
N LYS A 185 3.01 -17.30 12.12
CA LYS A 185 3.90 -16.22 11.68
C LYS A 185 3.95 -15.09 12.70
N PRO A 186 4.90 -15.11 13.65
CA PRO A 186 5.04 -14.05 14.65
C PRO A 186 5.64 -12.78 14.05
N GLY A 187 5.55 -11.66 14.81
CA GLY A 187 6.23 -10.42 14.46
C GLY A 187 5.30 -9.33 13.91
N PHE A 188 3.99 -9.45 14.12
CA PHE A 188 3.05 -8.38 13.82
C PHE A 188 2.98 -7.38 14.97
N ALA A 189 3.10 -6.10 14.67
CA ALA A 189 2.88 -5.01 15.60
C ALA A 189 1.69 -4.15 15.17
N ARG A 190 0.94 -3.72 16.18
CA ARG A 190 -0.08 -2.67 16.06
C ARG A 190 0.41 -1.49 16.89
N LEU A 191 -0.01 -0.29 16.59
CA LEU A 191 0.28 0.91 17.35
C LEU A 191 1.79 1.18 17.53
N ASP A 192 2.31 2.00 16.67
CA ASP A 192 3.59 2.64 16.89
C ASP A 192 3.43 4.16 16.87
N GLY A 193 3.03 4.71 17.99
CA GLY A 193 2.78 6.14 18.14
C GLY A 193 4.04 7.01 18.01
N SER A 194 5.23 6.42 17.96
CA SER A 194 6.48 7.16 17.90
C SER A 194 6.89 7.57 16.48
N VAL A 195 6.46 6.83 15.48
CA VAL A 195 6.95 6.96 14.09
C VAL A 195 5.97 7.74 13.21
N PHE A 196 4.66 7.74 13.53
CA PHE A 196 3.65 8.32 12.67
C PHE A 196 3.22 9.70 13.12
N SER A 197 3.20 10.62 12.16
CA SER A 197 2.77 12.00 12.35
C SER A 197 1.26 12.09 12.48
N THR A 198 0.77 13.11 13.21
CA THR A 198 -0.67 13.43 13.25
C THR A 198 -1.25 13.90 11.91
N TRP A 199 -0.41 14.09 10.92
CA TRP A 199 -0.79 14.67 9.62
C TRP A 199 -1.33 13.65 8.62
N TRP A 200 -1.09 12.38 8.82
CA TRP A 200 -1.27 11.36 7.80
C TRP A 200 -1.51 9.98 8.41
N ASN A 201 -2.53 9.80 9.08
CA ASN A 201 -3.10 8.52 9.52
C ASN A 201 -4.46 8.78 10.14
#